data_37a6cee6c0dc3b4d59c8da6db3dacf40
#
_entry.id   37a6cee6c0dc3b4d59c8da6db3dacf40
#
_cell.length_a   1.000
_cell.length_b   1.000
_cell.length_c   1.000
_cell.angle_alpha   90.00
_cell.angle_beta   90.00
_cell.angle_gamma   90.00
#
_symmetry.space_group_name_H-M   'P 1'
#
loop_
_entity.id
_entity.type
_entity.pdbx_description
1 polymer ?
#
loop_
_entity_poly.entity_id
_entity_poly.type
_entity_poly.pdbx_seq_one_letter_code
_entity_poly.pdbx_strand_id
1 'polypeptide(L)'
;MPVELGLRVCVVEDSYRFILHHQVMEKTTDDQIAVSIVKQSQSRFPALKTISMDKGFHSPNNQIQLKERLDLVILPKKGRLSEADKVRESEVEFVQLRRQHSAVESAINALEVHGLDKCPDQGIDSFKRYVALAIVARNIQLSSFCRL
;
A
#
# COMPACT_ATOMS: atom_id res chain seq x y z
N MET A 1 -30.91 -1.70 -1.13
CA MET A 1 -29.68 -2.34 -0.65
C MET A 1 -28.51 -1.39 -0.91
N PRO A 2 -27.76 -0.98 0.07
CA PRO A 2 -26.50 -0.35 -0.23
C PRO A 2 -25.66 -1.36 -0.98
N VAL A 3 -25.30 -1.06 -2.21
CA VAL A 3 -24.26 -1.80 -2.90
C VAL A 3 -23.01 -1.53 -2.10
N GLU A 4 -22.60 -2.46 -1.25
CA GLU A 4 -21.24 -2.51 -0.77
C GLU A 4 -20.38 -2.61 -2.02
N LEU A 5 -19.95 -1.46 -2.50
CA LEU A 5 -18.87 -1.39 -3.45
C LEU A 5 -17.62 -1.89 -2.68
N GLY A 6 -17.48 -3.21 -2.60
CA GLY A 6 -16.36 -3.88 -1.97
C GLY A 6 -15.05 -3.65 -2.73
N LEU A 7 -14.87 -2.43 -3.23
CA LEU A 7 -13.66 -2.00 -3.91
C LEU A 7 -12.58 -1.73 -2.87
N ARG A 8 -11.50 -2.48 -2.98
CA ARG A 8 -10.33 -2.25 -2.16
C ARG A 8 -9.49 -1.12 -2.74
N VAL A 9 -8.84 -0.39 -1.86
CA VAL A 9 -7.88 0.66 -2.23
C VAL A 9 -6.51 0.22 -1.74
N CYS A 10 -5.56 0.13 -2.66
CA CYS A 10 -4.16 -0.07 -2.33
C CYS A 10 -3.47 1.28 -2.21
N VAL A 11 -2.72 1.49 -1.15
CA VAL A 11 -1.97 2.72 -0.89
C VAL A 11 -0.49 2.43 -0.73
N VAL A 12 0.35 3.32 -1.22
CA VAL A 12 1.80 3.32 -0.99
C VAL A 12 2.13 4.50 -0.09
N GLU A 13 2.66 4.19 1.08
CA GLU A 13 2.94 5.14 2.14
C GLU A 13 4.46 5.22 2.38
N ASP A 14 4.98 6.42 2.64
CA ASP A 14 6.38 6.60 3.02
C ASP A 14 6.59 6.41 4.54
N SER A 15 7.84 6.49 4.98
CA SER A 15 8.20 6.36 6.40
C SER A 15 7.63 7.47 7.29
N TYR A 16 7.22 8.59 6.72
CA TYR A 16 6.57 9.71 7.41
C TYR A 16 5.05 9.64 7.36
N ARG A 17 4.49 8.54 6.80
CA ARG A 17 3.06 8.27 6.65
C ARG A 17 2.33 9.11 5.60
N PHE A 18 3.06 9.77 4.71
CA PHE A 18 2.45 10.39 3.53
C PHE A 18 2.09 9.30 2.52
N ILE A 19 0.88 9.40 1.95
CA ILE A 19 0.47 8.52 0.87
C ILE A 19 1.04 9.07 -0.43
N LEU A 20 1.98 8.34 -1.01
CA LEU A 20 2.69 8.71 -2.24
C LEU A 20 1.91 8.33 -3.48
N HIS A 21 1.19 7.23 -3.43
CA HIS A 21 0.41 6.70 -4.54
C HIS A 21 -0.74 5.85 -4.01
N HIS A 22 -1.81 5.78 -4.80
CA HIS A 22 -2.94 4.91 -4.52
C HIS A 22 -3.51 4.30 -5.80
N GLN A 23 -4.18 3.17 -5.66
CA GLN A 23 -4.92 2.52 -6.74
C GLN A 23 -6.22 1.93 -6.21
N VAL A 24 -7.34 2.30 -6.83
CA VAL A 24 -8.61 1.63 -6.61
C VAL A 24 -8.59 0.32 -7.37
N MET A 25 -8.87 -0.79 -6.69
CA MET A 25 -8.77 -2.13 -7.23
C MET A 25 -10.12 -2.58 -7.81
N GLU A 26 -10.21 -2.59 -9.13
CA GLU A 26 -11.37 -3.08 -9.87
C GLU A 26 -11.12 -4.52 -10.32
N LYS A 27 -11.75 -5.50 -9.67
CA LYS A 27 -11.65 -6.93 -10.04
C LYS A 27 -10.20 -7.46 -10.12
N THR A 28 -9.29 -6.84 -9.41
CA THR A 28 -7.88 -7.25 -9.33
C THR A 28 -7.52 -7.72 -7.93
N THR A 29 -6.51 -8.56 -7.83
CA THR A 29 -5.96 -9.04 -6.57
C THR A 29 -4.66 -8.31 -6.24
N ASP A 30 -4.25 -8.36 -4.97
CA ASP A 30 -3.05 -7.68 -4.50
C ASP A 30 -1.80 -8.12 -5.28
N ASP A 31 -1.66 -9.40 -5.53
CA ASP A 31 -0.54 -9.97 -6.29
C ASP A 31 -0.52 -9.51 -7.76
N GLN A 32 -1.66 -9.25 -8.35
CA GLN A 32 -1.74 -8.77 -9.75
C GLN A 32 -1.27 -7.32 -9.90
N ILE A 33 -1.44 -6.49 -8.88
CA ILE A 33 -1.07 -5.06 -8.94
C ILE A 33 0.30 -4.76 -8.33
N ALA A 34 0.93 -5.69 -7.63
CA ALA A 34 2.16 -5.47 -6.87
C ALA A 34 3.28 -4.78 -7.67
N VAL A 35 3.60 -5.29 -8.84
CA VAL A 35 4.67 -4.73 -9.69
C VAL A 35 4.25 -3.42 -10.33
N SER A 36 3.00 -3.31 -10.81
CA SER A 36 2.51 -2.10 -11.48
C SER A 36 2.43 -0.90 -10.53
N ILE A 37 1.98 -1.10 -9.30
CA ILE A 37 1.90 -0.01 -8.31
C ILE A 37 3.29 0.51 -7.91
N VAL A 38 4.29 -0.37 -7.84
CA VAL A 38 5.68 0.03 -7.60
C VAL A 38 6.23 0.81 -8.78
N LYS A 39 6.01 0.35 -10.02
CA LYS A 39 6.43 1.08 -11.23
C LYS A 39 5.84 2.48 -11.29
N GLN A 40 4.55 2.62 -11.04
CA GLN A 40 3.86 3.92 -11.03
C GLN A 40 4.37 4.82 -9.90
N SER A 41 4.64 4.26 -8.72
CA SER A 41 5.22 5.01 -7.60
C SER A 41 6.64 5.49 -7.93
N GLN A 42 7.48 4.65 -8.52
CA GLN A 42 8.84 5.02 -8.93
C GLN A 42 8.88 6.07 -10.03
N SER A 43 7.89 6.10 -10.94
CA SER A 43 7.82 7.13 -11.96
C SER A 43 7.62 8.54 -11.40
N ARG A 44 6.96 8.64 -10.26
CA ARG A 44 6.76 9.89 -9.51
C ARG A 44 7.84 10.17 -8.49
N PHE A 45 8.34 9.12 -7.87
CA PHE A 45 9.34 9.17 -6.79
C PHE A 45 10.51 8.24 -7.11
N PRO A 46 11.45 8.67 -7.97
CA PRO A 46 12.59 7.83 -8.38
C PRO A 46 13.50 7.40 -7.22
N ALA A 47 13.43 8.11 -6.09
CA ALA A 47 14.17 7.76 -4.88
C ALA A 47 13.58 6.56 -4.11
N LEU A 48 12.42 6.04 -4.53
CA LEU A 48 11.80 4.86 -3.93
C LEU A 48 12.64 3.61 -4.24
N LYS A 49 13.38 3.13 -3.24
CA LYS A 49 14.31 1.99 -3.34
C LYS A 49 13.98 0.85 -2.41
N THR A 50 13.16 1.10 -1.41
CA THR A 50 12.75 0.09 -0.43
C THR A 50 11.25 0.05 -0.31
N ILE A 51 10.67 -1.14 -0.17
CA ILE A 51 9.23 -1.30 0.02
C ILE A 51 8.94 -2.48 0.94
N SER A 52 7.91 -2.29 1.75
CA SER A 52 7.31 -3.36 2.55
C SER A 52 5.88 -3.59 2.08
N MET A 53 5.53 -4.82 1.82
CA MET A 53 4.20 -5.23 1.36
C MET A 53 3.64 -6.34 2.23
N ASP A 54 2.32 -6.45 2.31
CA ASP A 54 1.67 -7.57 2.97
C ASP A 54 1.83 -8.86 2.13
N LYS A 55 1.70 -10.00 2.79
CA LYS A 55 1.77 -11.33 2.17
C LYS A 55 0.77 -11.53 1.00
N GLY A 56 -0.33 -10.77 0.98
CA GLY A 56 -1.31 -10.79 -0.11
C GLY A 56 -0.72 -10.44 -1.47
N PHE A 57 0.35 -9.64 -1.49
CA PHE A 57 1.06 -9.23 -2.71
C PHE A 57 2.06 -10.27 -3.21
N HIS A 58 2.29 -11.34 -2.44
CA HIS A 58 3.31 -12.32 -2.76
C HIS A 58 2.91 -13.23 -3.93
N SER A 59 3.79 -13.29 -4.92
CA SER A 59 3.95 -14.41 -5.84
C SER A 59 5.46 -14.59 -6.12
N PRO A 60 5.92 -15.77 -6.53
CA PRO A 60 7.34 -15.97 -6.89
C PRO A 60 7.80 -14.98 -7.96
N ASN A 61 6.97 -14.74 -8.96
CA ASN A 61 7.25 -13.79 -10.03
C ASN A 61 7.34 -12.34 -9.52
N ASN A 62 6.42 -11.91 -8.66
CA ASN A 62 6.47 -10.58 -8.05
C ASN A 62 7.75 -10.38 -7.24
N GLN A 63 8.14 -11.38 -6.46
CA GLN A 63 9.36 -11.30 -5.67
C GLN A 63 10.61 -11.12 -6.53
N ILE A 64 10.70 -11.81 -7.66
CA ILE A 64 11.81 -11.64 -8.62
C ILE A 64 11.78 -10.26 -9.24
N GLN A 65 10.65 -9.85 -9.82
CA GLN A 65 10.54 -8.57 -10.52
C GLN A 65 10.74 -7.36 -9.59
N LEU A 66 10.28 -7.44 -8.34
CA LEU A 66 10.47 -6.36 -7.37
C LEU A 66 11.93 -6.26 -6.92
N LYS A 67 12.62 -7.39 -6.73
CA LYS A 67 14.07 -7.40 -6.39
C LYS A 67 14.96 -6.83 -7.48
N GLU A 68 14.55 -6.94 -8.74
CA GLU A 68 15.29 -6.33 -9.86
C GLU A 68 15.17 -4.79 -9.88
N ARG A 69 14.11 -4.25 -9.26
CA ARG A 69 13.79 -2.82 -9.30
C ARG A 69 14.15 -2.06 -8.05
N LEU A 70 14.20 -2.75 -6.94
CA LEU A 70 14.33 -2.17 -5.61
C LEU A 70 15.54 -2.76 -4.90
N ASP A 71 16.20 -1.95 -4.09
CA ASP A 71 17.36 -2.38 -3.30
C ASP A 71 16.94 -3.32 -2.18
N LEU A 72 15.75 -3.08 -1.59
CA LEU A 72 15.21 -3.91 -0.52
C LEU A 72 13.70 -4.12 -0.70
N VAL A 73 13.28 -5.36 -0.68
CA VAL A 73 11.87 -5.77 -0.75
C VAL A 73 11.53 -6.63 0.44
N ILE A 74 10.59 -6.15 1.25
CA ILE A 74 10.00 -6.91 2.35
C ILE A 74 8.65 -7.44 1.90
N LEU A 75 8.63 -8.68 1.44
CA LEU A 75 7.45 -9.36 0.93
C LEU A 75 7.37 -10.75 1.57
N PRO A 76 6.58 -10.89 2.65
CA PRO A 76 6.40 -12.18 3.31
C PRO A 76 5.79 -13.20 2.35
N LYS A 77 6.30 -14.42 2.40
CA LYS A 77 5.82 -15.49 1.54
C LYS A 77 4.42 -15.93 1.92
N LYS A 78 3.58 -16.10 0.91
CA LYS A 78 2.25 -16.70 1.07
C LYS A 78 2.35 -18.22 1.09
N GLY A 79 1.74 -18.86 2.07
CA GLY A 79 1.72 -20.32 2.19
C GLY A 79 2.83 -20.88 3.09
N ARG A 80 3.25 -22.12 2.82
CA ARG A 80 4.26 -22.82 3.64
C ARG A 80 5.65 -22.23 3.41
N LEU A 81 6.31 -21.86 4.51
CA LEU A 81 7.68 -21.35 4.50
C LEU A 81 8.70 -22.47 4.40
N SER A 82 9.69 -22.31 3.52
CA SER A 82 10.91 -23.13 3.54
C SER A 82 11.85 -22.66 4.68
N GLU A 83 12.86 -23.45 5.02
CA GLU A 83 13.85 -23.04 6.03
C GLU A 83 14.57 -21.75 5.62
N ALA A 84 14.91 -21.57 4.35
CA ALA A 84 15.49 -20.34 3.82
C ALA A 84 14.55 -19.14 3.96
N ASP A 85 13.25 -19.33 3.72
CA ASP A 85 12.24 -18.28 3.92
C ASP A 85 12.11 -17.88 5.39
N LYS A 86 12.14 -18.87 6.30
CA LYS A 86 12.09 -18.61 7.74
C LYS A 86 13.29 -17.79 8.21
N VAL A 87 14.51 -18.13 7.76
CA VAL A 87 15.72 -17.37 8.08
C VAL A 87 15.59 -15.93 7.59
N ARG A 88 15.23 -15.75 6.32
CA ARG A 88 15.03 -14.42 5.73
C ARG A 88 13.99 -13.58 6.49
N GLU A 89 12.84 -14.17 6.83
CA GLU A 89 11.76 -13.48 7.52
C GLU A 89 12.05 -13.25 9.02
N SER A 90 13.08 -13.89 9.57
CA SER A 90 13.55 -13.65 10.95
C SER A 90 14.62 -12.57 11.07
N GLU A 91 15.19 -12.10 9.96
CA GLU A 91 16.16 -11.01 9.98
C GLU A 91 15.59 -9.75 10.63
N VAL A 92 16.40 -9.08 11.45
CA VAL A 92 15.96 -7.91 12.23
C VAL A 92 15.41 -6.81 11.33
N GLU A 93 16.06 -6.56 10.20
CA GLU A 93 15.61 -5.56 9.23
C GLU A 93 14.27 -5.92 8.61
N PHE A 94 14.08 -7.19 8.24
CA PHE A 94 12.81 -7.69 7.73
C PHE A 94 11.68 -7.52 8.74
N VAL A 95 11.92 -7.87 10.00
CA VAL A 95 10.93 -7.73 11.09
C VAL A 95 10.60 -6.28 11.37
N GLN A 96 11.59 -5.39 11.37
CA GLN A 96 11.37 -3.95 11.58
C GLN A 96 10.54 -3.33 10.47
N LEU A 97 10.88 -3.58 9.21
CA LEU A 97 10.13 -3.06 8.06
C LEU A 97 8.73 -3.66 7.95
N ARG A 98 8.57 -4.93 8.32
CA ARG A 98 7.25 -5.55 8.40
C ARG A 98 6.36 -4.92 9.47
N ARG A 99 6.93 -4.51 10.60
CA ARG A 99 6.19 -3.79 11.66
C ARG A 99 5.74 -2.40 11.21
N GLN A 100 6.47 -1.74 10.33
CA GLN A 100 6.04 -0.47 9.73
C GLN A 100 4.77 -0.64 8.87
N HIS A 101 4.48 -1.87 8.44
CA HIS A 101 3.25 -2.18 7.70
C HIS A 101 1.97 -2.01 8.54
N SER A 102 2.05 -2.09 9.87
CA SER A 102 0.90 -1.75 10.73
C SER A 102 0.49 -0.28 10.61
N ALA A 103 1.35 0.59 10.14
CA ALA A 103 1.04 1.98 9.84
C ALA A 103 0.12 2.15 8.61
N VAL A 104 0.11 1.19 7.68
CA VAL A 104 -0.80 1.21 6.52
C VAL A 104 -2.25 1.02 6.97
N GLU A 105 -2.53 0.11 7.90
CA GLU A 105 -3.86 -0.06 8.48
C GLU A 105 -4.34 1.22 9.18
N SER A 106 -3.45 1.89 9.91
CA SER A 106 -3.75 3.17 10.54
C SER A 106 -4.04 4.28 9.51
N ALA A 107 -3.37 4.26 8.37
CA ALA A 107 -3.63 5.20 7.28
C ALA A 107 -5.00 4.95 6.64
N ILE A 108 -5.41 3.69 6.47
CA ILE A 108 -6.74 3.32 5.98
C ILE A 108 -7.82 3.86 6.93
N ASN A 109 -7.69 3.64 8.23
CA ASN A 109 -8.61 4.19 9.23
C ASN A 109 -8.69 5.73 9.17
N ALA A 110 -7.56 6.39 8.97
CA ALA A 110 -7.54 7.85 8.82
C ALA A 110 -8.24 8.32 7.53
N LEU A 111 -8.17 7.54 6.45
CA LEU A 111 -8.94 7.83 5.24
C LEU A 111 -10.44 7.66 5.46
N GLU A 112 -10.86 6.68 6.23
CA GLU A 112 -12.26 6.52 6.64
C GLU A 112 -12.78 7.71 7.43
N VAL A 113 -11.99 8.24 8.36
CA VAL A 113 -12.32 9.48 9.10
C VAL A 113 -12.50 10.67 8.16
N HIS A 114 -11.78 10.72 7.05
CA HIS A 114 -11.93 11.75 6.01
C HIS A 114 -13.04 11.46 4.99
N GLY A 115 -13.91 10.51 5.26
CA GLY A 115 -15.12 10.25 4.49
C GLY A 115 -15.05 9.08 3.52
N LEU A 116 -13.99 8.26 3.54
CA LEU A 116 -13.86 7.12 2.64
C LEU A 116 -14.93 6.03 2.89
N ASP A 117 -15.45 5.94 4.11
CA ASP A 117 -16.52 5.03 4.52
C ASP A 117 -17.89 5.42 3.97
N LYS A 118 -18.07 6.68 3.57
CA LYS A 118 -19.33 7.24 3.10
C LYS A 118 -19.15 7.96 1.78
N CYS A 119 -19.16 7.21 0.68
CA CYS A 119 -19.19 7.83 -0.64
C CYS A 119 -20.65 8.19 -0.97
N PRO A 120 -21.02 9.50 -1.03
CA PRO A 120 -22.38 9.92 -1.30
C PRO A 120 -22.79 9.75 -2.77
N ASP A 121 -21.82 9.62 -3.66
CA ASP A 121 -22.04 9.48 -5.09
C ASP A 121 -22.00 8.03 -5.52
N GLN A 122 -22.78 7.72 -6.56
CA GLN A 122 -22.79 6.41 -7.18
C GLN A 122 -21.81 6.35 -8.36
N GLY A 123 -21.23 5.18 -8.56
CA GLY A 123 -20.34 4.89 -9.66
C GLY A 123 -18.84 4.94 -9.32
N ILE A 124 -18.06 4.25 -10.16
CA ILE A 124 -16.63 4.06 -9.93
C ILE A 124 -15.83 5.36 -10.03
N ASP A 125 -16.17 6.24 -10.93
CA ASP A 125 -15.44 7.50 -11.14
C ASP A 125 -15.64 8.46 -9.96
N SER A 126 -16.84 8.50 -9.40
CA SER A 126 -17.12 9.24 -8.18
C SER A 126 -16.39 8.68 -6.99
N PHE A 127 -16.32 7.36 -6.87
CA PHE A 127 -15.55 6.69 -5.82
C PHE A 127 -14.05 7.00 -5.92
N LYS A 128 -13.47 6.94 -7.13
CA LYS A 128 -12.06 7.29 -7.37
C LYS A 128 -11.75 8.74 -6.97
N ARG A 129 -12.62 9.68 -7.29
CA ARG A 129 -12.48 11.09 -6.86
C ARG A 129 -12.56 11.24 -5.35
N TYR A 130 -13.46 10.51 -4.73
CA TYR A 130 -13.64 10.53 -3.28
C TYR A 130 -12.39 10.00 -2.55
N VAL A 131 -11.83 8.89 -3.02
CA VAL A 131 -10.55 8.34 -2.52
C VAL A 131 -9.42 9.35 -2.68
N ALA A 132 -9.30 9.98 -3.83
CA ALA A 132 -8.27 11.00 -4.07
C ALA A 132 -8.39 12.19 -3.11
N LEU A 133 -9.61 12.67 -2.86
CA LEU A 133 -9.86 13.75 -1.89
C LEU A 133 -9.52 13.36 -0.45
N ALA A 134 -9.86 12.13 -0.04
CA ALA A 134 -9.52 11.61 1.28
C ALA A 134 -7.99 11.53 1.48
N ILE A 135 -7.25 11.12 0.45
CA ILE A 135 -5.79 11.07 0.47
C ILE A 135 -5.17 12.48 0.57
N VAL A 136 -5.68 13.43 -0.19
CA VAL A 136 -5.23 14.83 -0.12
C VAL A 136 -5.48 15.39 1.29
N ALA A 137 -6.67 15.21 1.85
CA ALA A 137 -7.00 15.62 3.20
C ALA A 137 -6.06 15.01 4.25
N ARG A 138 -5.77 13.71 4.13
CA ARG A 138 -4.83 13.00 4.99
C ARG A 138 -3.43 13.59 4.93
N ASN A 139 -2.91 13.81 3.73
CA ASN A 139 -1.56 14.36 3.54
C ASN A 139 -1.46 15.82 4.01
N ILE A 140 -2.48 16.63 3.80
CA ILE A 140 -2.54 18.00 4.32
C ILE A 140 -2.52 18.01 5.84
N GLN A 141 -3.30 17.15 6.49
CA GLN A 141 -3.32 17.03 7.94
C GLN A 141 -1.93 16.66 8.49
N LEU A 142 -1.25 15.69 7.87
CA LEU A 142 0.11 15.32 8.24
C LEU A 142 1.09 16.48 8.07
N SER A 143 1.02 17.23 6.98
CA SER A 143 1.91 18.35 6.72
C SER A 143 1.75 19.47 7.74
N SER A 144 0.55 19.67 8.30
CA SER A 144 0.32 20.66 9.36
C SER A 144 0.94 20.28 10.69
N PHE A 145 1.08 18.98 10.99
CA PHE A 145 1.79 18.50 12.19
C PHE A 145 3.31 18.55 12.04
N CYS A 146 3.84 18.44 10.84
CA CYS A 146 5.29 18.49 10.59
C CYS A 146 5.90 19.90 10.66
N ARG A 147 5.07 20.96 10.78
CA ARG A 147 5.53 22.37 10.90
C ARG A 147 5.76 22.82 12.34
N LEU A 148 5.51 21.97 13.29
CA LEU A 148 5.80 22.21 14.71
C LEU A 148 7.10 21.54 15.10
#